data_a1158db14369937c257f981d6603d150
#
_entry.id   a1158db14369937c257f981d6603d150
#
_cell.length_a   1.000
_cell.length_b   1.000
_cell.length_c   1.000
_cell.angle_alpha   90.00
_cell.angle_beta   90.00
_cell.angle_gamma   90.00
#
_symmetry.space_group_name_H-M   'P 1'
#
loop_
_entity.id
_entity.type
_entity.pdbx_description
1 polymer ?
#
loop_
_entity_poly.entity_id
_entity_poly.type
_entity_poly.pdbx_seq_one_letter_code
_entity_poly.pdbx_strand_id
1 'polypeptide(L)'
;MIKIFTSLIILITFVINPVPGFSSTATNPSAIALRNRISNNFSKKYCKGIESGFSKDQAMRSAIIETENIVAFSLNPQKKFILKDDLANQISIKVINKCGWSFGLMGKEGIKYFKKYFLEINEKTTPNKKLTG
;
A
#
# COMPACT_ATOMS: atom_id res chain seq x y z
N MET A 1 22.16 46.09 54.75
CA MET A 1 21.11 45.11 54.49
C MET A 1 21.30 44.55 53.08
N ILE A 2 21.95 43.39 53.01
CA ILE A 2 22.26 42.74 51.74
C ILE A 2 21.16 41.73 51.47
N LYS A 3 20.32 41.98 50.47
CA LYS A 3 19.32 41.01 50.01
C LYS A 3 19.99 40.04 49.08
N ILE A 4 20.17 38.82 49.54
CA ILE A 4 20.69 37.71 48.73
C ILE A 4 19.56 37.20 47.87
N PHE A 5 19.61 37.50 46.56
CA PHE A 5 18.75 36.87 45.58
C PHE A 5 19.35 35.48 45.26
N THR A 6 18.79 34.46 45.87
CA THR A 6 19.06 33.09 45.49
C THR A 6 18.31 32.80 44.19
N SER A 7 19.07 32.89 43.09
CA SER A 7 18.60 32.47 41.78
C SER A 7 18.51 30.96 41.75
N LEU A 8 17.28 30.44 41.84
CA LEU A 8 16.98 29.03 41.70
C LEU A 8 17.04 28.66 40.20
N ILE A 9 18.21 28.15 39.80
CA ILE A 9 18.40 27.59 38.46
C ILE A 9 17.72 26.22 38.48
N ILE A 10 16.49 26.17 37.92
CA ILE A 10 15.81 24.91 37.63
C ILE A 10 16.49 24.32 36.42
N LEU A 11 17.40 23.37 36.65
CA LEU A 11 17.96 22.52 35.61
C LEU A 11 16.87 21.55 35.15
N ILE A 12 16.15 21.93 34.11
CA ILE A 12 15.23 21.02 33.41
C ILE A 12 16.11 20.04 32.63
N THR A 13 16.43 18.92 33.23
CA THR A 13 16.99 17.79 32.54
C THR A 13 15.92 17.22 31.64
N PHE A 14 15.92 17.62 30.37
CA PHE A 14 15.20 16.89 29.32
C PHE A 14 15.78 15.48 29.26
N VAL A 15 15.11 14.55 29.91
CA VAL A 15 15.34 13.13 29.67
C VAL A 15 14.83 12.88 28.26
N ILE A 16 15.74 12.93 27.30
CA ILE A 16 15.48 12.46 25.95
C ILE A 16 15.34 10.94 26.07
N ASN A 17 14.12 10.47 26.29
CA ASN A 17 13.81 9.07 26.11
C ASN A 17 14.08 8.76 24.64
N PRO A 18 15.01 7.84 24.30
CA PRO A 18 15.12 7.36 22.94
C PRO A 18 13.80 6.68 22.64
N VAL A 19 13.00 7.31 21.79
CA VAL A 19 11.84 6.67 21.16
C VAL A 19 12.38 5.38 20.56
N PRO A 20 11.84 4.18 20.94
CA PRO A 20 12.26 2.94 20.33
C PRO A 20 12.10 3.11 18.83
N GLY A 21 13.23 3.03 18.13
CA GLY A 21 13.28 3.32 16.72
C GLY A 21 12.20 2.53 16.01
N PHE A 22 11.27 3.22 15.39
CA PHE A 22 10.54 2.67 14.27
C PHE A 22 11.63 2.09 13.38
N SER A 23 11.66 0.78 13.28
CA SER A 23 12.46 0.08 12.28
C SER A 23 11.88 0.55 10.96
N SER A 24 12.37 1.68 10.47
CA SER A 24 12.13 2.08 9.11
C SER A 24 12.79 1.01 8.27
N THR A 25 12.00 0.02 7.86
CA THR A 25 12.33 -0.71 6.63
C THR A 25 12.65 0.38 5.65
N ALA A 26 13.94 0.53 5.34
CA ALA A 26 14.44 1.59 4.48
C ALA A 26 13.61 1.55 3.20
N THR A 27 12.67 2.47 3.09
CA THR A 27 11.72 2.51 1.99
C THR A 27 12.52 3.00 0.80
N ASN A 28 13.00 2.04 0.00
CA ASN A 28 13.73 2.32 -1.21
C ASN A 28 12.83 3.23 -2.10
N PRO A 29 13.25 4.47 -2.41
CA PRO A 29 12.43 5.42 -3.16
C PRO A 29 11.91 4.86 -4.48
N SER A 30 12.69 4.00 -5.14
CA SER A 30 12.29 3.35 -6.38
C SER A 30 11.22 2.27 -6.17
N ALA A 31 11.22 1.59 -5.03
CA ALA A 31 10.17 0.64 -4.68
C ALA A 31 8.85 1.37 -4.38
N ILE A 32 8.91 2.53 -3.74
CA ILE A 32 7.74 3.40 -3.51
C ILE A 32 7.16 3.87 -4.85
N ALA A 33 8.01 4.37 -5.75
CA ALA A 33 7.58 4.83 -7.07
C ALA A 33 6.94 3.70 -7.88
N LEU A 34 7.53 2.51 -7.87
CA LEU A 34 6.98 1.33 -8.54
C LEU A 34 5.64 0.90 -7.94
N ARG A 35 5.52 0.84 -6.62
CA ARG A 35 4.27 0.54 -5.92
C ARG A 35 3.17 1.55 -6.26
N ASN A 36 3.51 2.85 -6.29
CA ASN A 36 2.57 3.90 -6.69
C ASN A 36 2.11 3.73 -8.14
N ARG A 37 3.01 3.41 -9.05
CA ARG A 37 2.71 3.16 -10.46
C ARG A 37 1.78 1.95 -10.62
N ILE A 38 2.09 0.84 -9.97
CA ILE A 38 1.28 -0.38 -10.00
C ILE A 38 -0.11 -0.10 -9.47
N SER A 39 -0.23 0.50 -8.28
CA SER A 39 -1.54 0.77 -7.65
C SER A 39 -2.39 1.78 -8.44
N ASN A 40 -1.77 2.77 -9.08
CA ASN A 40 -2.47 3.71 -9.97
C ASN A 40 -3.01 3.02 -11.21
N ASN A 41 -2.19 2.20 -11.89
CA ASN A 41 -2.61 1.48 -13.07
C ASN A 41 -3.72 0.49 -12.75
N PHE A 42 -3.55 -0.29 -11.68
CA PHE A 42 -4.56 -1.24 -11.23
C PHE A 42 -5.90 -0.55 -10.97
N SER A 43 -5.91 0.49 -10.15
CA SER A 43 -7.15 1.20 -9.80
C SER A 43 -7.84 1.80 -11.04
N LYS A 44 -7.06 2.34 -11.98
CA LYS A 44 -7.58 2.86 -13.25
C LYS A 44 -8.26 1.77 -14.08
N LYS A 45 -7.63 0.60 -14.19
CA LYS A 45 -8.15 -0.52 -14.98
C LYS A 45 -9.37 -1.16 -14.34
N TYR A 46 -9.29 -1.42 -13.02
CA TYR A 46 -10.41 -1.98 -12.28
C TYR A 46 -11.65 -1.09 -12.36
N CYS A 47 -11.51 0.20 -12.04
CA CYS A 47 -12.64 1.14 -12.09
C CYS A 47 -13.21 1.29 -13.49
N LYS A 48 -12.36 1.33 -14.52
CA LYS A 48 -12.83 1.36 -15.92
C LYS A 48 -13.62 0.09 -16.28
N GLY A 49 -13.19 -1.07 -15.80
CA GLY A 49 -13.93 -2.32 -16.00
C GLY A 49 -15.32 -2.26 -15.37
N ILE A 50 -15.42 -1.78 -14.13
CA ILE A 50 -16.70 -1.58 -13.43
C ILE A 50 -17.61 -0.60 -14.20
N GLU A 51 -17.08 0.54 -14.63
CA GLU A 51 -17.81 1.53 -15.44
C GLU A 51 -18.29 0.97 -16.79
N SER A 52 -17.54 0.02 -17.36
CA SER A 52 -17.88 -0.69 -18.60
C SER A 52 -18.87 -1.84 -18.40
N GLY A 53 -19.38 -2.06 -17.19
CA GLY A 53 -20.35 -3.10 -16.86
C GLY A 53 -19.75 -4.49 -16.56
N PHE A 54 -18.45 -4.60 -16.36
CA PHE A 54 -17.84 -5.85 -15.92
C PHE A 54 -18.28 -6.19 -14.49
N SER A 55 -18.43 -7.49 -14.21
CA SER A 55 -18.56 -7.94 -12.84
C SER A 55 -17.28 -7.61 -12.04
N LYS A 56 -17.39 -7.55 -10.71
CA LYS A 56 -16.24 -7.31 -9.82
C LYS A 56 -15.10 -8.29 -10.09
N ASP A 57 -15.42 -9.56 -10.32
CA ASP A 57 -14.43 -10.60 -10.59
C ASP A 57 -13.76 -10.42 -11.97
N GLN A 58 -14.51 -10.07 -12.99
CA GLN A 58 -13.97 -9.80 -14.32
C GLN A 58 -13.04 -8.59 -14.29
N ALA A 59 -13.49 -7.48 -13.68
CA ALA A 59 -12.68 -6.28 -13.52
C ALA A 59 -11.39 -6.56 -12.72
N MET A 60 -11.48 -7.38 -11.65
CA MET A 60 -10.34 -7.77 -10.82
C MET A 60 -9.30 -8.57 -11.62
N ARG A 61 -9.74 -9.64 -12.30
CA ARG A 61 -8.85 -10.48 -13.11
C ARG A 61 -8.18 -9.71 -14.23
N SER A 62 -8.95 -8.89 -14.95
CA SER A 62 -8.41 -8.03 -16.01
C SER A 62 -7.36 -7.06 -15.49
N ALA A 63 -7.63 -6.39 -14.35
CA ALA A 63 -6.70 -5.47 -13.74
C ALA A 63 -5.41 -6.17 -13.24
N ILE A 64 -5.51 -7.39 -12.69
CA ILE A 64 -4.35 -8.19 -12.28
C ILE A 64 -3.48 -8.51 -13.49
N ILE A 65 -4.06 -9.10 -14.54
CA ILE A 65 -3.31 -9.54 -15.74
C ILE A 65 -2.60 -8.34 -16.40
N GLU A 66 -3.29 -7.23 -16.58
CA GLU A 66 -2.68 -6.04 -17.19
C GLU A 66 -1.58 -5.43 -16.32
N THR A 67 -1.75 -5.48 -15.00
CA THR A 67 -0.74 -4.97 -14.06
C THR A 67 0.48 -5.89 -13.99
N GLU A 68 0.29 -7.22 -14.05
CA GLU A 68 1.40 -8.19 -14.12
C GLU A 68 2.23 -8.01 -15.37
N ASN A 69 1.62 -7.73 -16.51
CA ASN A 69 2.33 -7.42 -17.75
C ASN A 69 3.23 -6.18 -17.59
N ILE A 70 2.73 -5.12 -16.94
CA ILE A 70 3.52 -3.92 -16.67
C ILE A 70 4.71 -4.23 -15.76
N VAL A 71 4.50 -5.06 -14.75
CA VAL A 71 5.56 -5.47 -13.80
C VAL A 71 6.57 -6.42 -14.45
N ALA A 72 6.13 -7.30 -15.34
CA ALA A 72 7.00 -8.22 -16.07
C ALA A 72 7.90 -7.47 -17.07
N PHE A 73 7.38 -6.47 -17.77
CA PHE A 73 8.16 -5.61 -18.64
C PHE A 73 9.16 -4.72 -17.89
N SER A 74 8.83 -4.33 -16.68
CA SER A 74 9.79 -3.71 -15.78
C SER A 74 10.64 -4.84 -15.18
N LEU A 75 11.67 -5.31 -15.89
CA LEU A 75 12.70 -6.25 -15.39
C LEU A 75 13.43 -5.63 -14.19
N ASN A 76 12.67 -5.36 -13.15
CA ASN A 76 13.11 -4.50 -12.08
C ASN A 76 13.47 -5.37 -10.89
N PRO A 77 14.75 -5.42 -10.49
CA PRO A 77 15.19 -6.10 -9.28
C PRO A 77 14.48 -5.58 -8.03
N GLN A 78 13.82 -4.43 -8.13
CA GLN A 78 13.08 -3.79 -7.05
C GLN A 78 11.75 -4.48 -6.72
N LYS A 79 11.23 -5.37 -7.57
CA LYS A 79 10.00 -6.13 -7.31
C LYS A 79 10.06 -6.89 -5.97
N LYS A 80 11.23 -7.40 -5.59
CA LYS A 80 11.45 -8.11 -4.34
C LYS A 80 11.30 -7.25 -3.08
N PHE A 81 11.39 -5.92 -3.22
CA PHE A 81 11.25 -4.97 -2.11
C PHE A 81 9.82 -4.48 -1.90
N ILE A 82 8.90 -4.88 -2.79
CA ILE A 82 7.48 -4.52 -2.63
C ILE A 82 6.81 -5.61 -1.82
N LEU A 83 6.46 -5.27 -0.58
CA LEU A 83 5.68 -6.17 0.26
C LEU A 83 4.28 -6.33 -0.32
N LYS A 84 3.84 -7.57 -0.50
CA LYS A 84 2.52 -7.93 -1.08
C LYS A 84 1.37 -7.25 -0.32
N ASP A 85 1.46 -7.21 1.00
CA ASP A 85 0.44 -6.62 1.86
C ASP A 85 0.34 -5.10 1.71
N ASP A 86 1.46 -4.41 1.63
CA ASP A 86 1.52 -2.96 1.41
C ASP A 86 0.98 -2.56 0.05
N LEU A 87 1.30 -3.34 -0.99
CA LEU A 87 0.77 -3.13 -2.33
C LEU A 87 -0.74 -3.34 -2.36
N ALA A 88 -1.23 -4.43 -1.74
CA ALA A 88 -2.66 -4.71 -1.65
C ALA A 88 -3.42 -3.60 -0.91
N ASN A 89 -2.84 -3.08 0.18
CA ASN A 89 -3.41 -1.97 0.92
C ASN A 89 -3.51 -0.70 0.07
N GLN A 90 -2.43 -0.37 -0.64
CA GLN A 90 -2.40 0.84 -1.48
C GLN A 90 -3.34 0.73 -2.69
N ILE A 91 -3.42 -0.43 -3.32
CA ILE A 91 -4.40 -0.72 -4.38
C ILE A 91 -5.82 -0.49 -3.84
N SER A 92 -6.12 -1.05 -2.67
CA SER A 92 -7.45 -0.95 -2.05
C SER A 92 -7.84 0.49 -1.76
N ILE A 93 -6.94 1.28 -1.18
CA ILE A 93 -7.17 2.70 -0.93
C ILE A 93 -7.50 3.43 -2.24
N LYS A 94 -6.73 3.19 -3.30
CA LYS A 94 -6.92 3.88 -4.58
C LYS A 94 -8.22 3.46 -5.29
N VAL A 95 -8.57 2.18 -5.26
CA VAL A 95 -9.83 1.69 -5.86
C VAL A 95 -11.03 2.23 -5.10
N ILE A 96 -11.04 2.12 -3.78
CA ILE A 96 -12.18 2.56 -2.96
C ILE A 96 -12.38 4.07 -3.08
N ASN A 97 -11.32 4.86 -3.05
CA ASN A 97 -11.42 6.30 -3.22
C ASN A 97 -11.85 6.72 -4.63
N LYS A 98 -11.52 5.91 -5.64
CA LYS A 98 -11.83 6.24 -7.03
C LYS A 98 -13.23 5.80 -7.47
N CYS A 99 -13.63 4.59 -7.16
CA CYS A 99 -14.88 4.00 -7.64
C CYS A 99 -15.61 3.10 -6.64
N GLY A 100 -15.21 3.08 -5.36
CA GLY A 100 -15.84 2.25 -4.34
C GLY A 100 -17.34 2.48 -4.21
N TRP A 101 -17.80 3.73 -4.37
CA TRP A 101 -19.20 4.10 -4.34
C TRP A 101 -20.05 3.38 -5.40
N SER A 102 -19.49 3.07 -6.57
CA SER A 102 -20.23 2.41 -7.66
C SER A 102 -20.58 0.95 -7.37
N PHE A 103 -19.94 0.34 -6.38
CA PHE A 103 -20.25 -1.03 -5.94
C PHE A 103 -20.45 -1.15 -4.41
N GLY A 104 -20.78 -0.03 -3.77
CA GLY A 104 -21.24 0.00 -2.37
C GLY A 104 -20.14 -0.16 -1.32
N LEU A 105 -18.88 0.05 -1.69
CA LEU A 105 -17.75 -0.03 -0.75
C LEU A 105 -17.15 1.36 -0.51
N MET A 106 -17.14 1.81 0.74
CA MET A 106 -16.61 3.12 1.12
C MET A 106 -15.83 3.07 2.43
N GLY A 107 -14.96 4.05 2.63
CA GLY A 107 -14.22 4.24 3.88
C GLY A 107 -13.32 3.07 4.27
N LYS A 108 -12.97 3.02 5.54
CA LYS A 108 -12.01 2.04 6.07
C LYS A 108 -12.47 0.58 5.90
N GLU A 109 -13.76 0.32 6.10
CA GLU A 109 -14.31 -1.02 5.94
C GLU A 109 -14.30 -1.48 4.47
N GLY A 110 -14.61 -0.57 3.54
CA GLY A 110 -14.49 -0.84 2.11
C GLY A 110 -13.05 -1.17 1.71
N ILE A 111 -12.08 -0.43 2.22
CA ILE A 111 -10.65 -0.68 1.98
C ILE A 111 -10.24 -2.05 2.50
N LYS A 112 -10.63 -2.40 3.74
CA LYS A 112 -10.32 -3.70 4.35
C LYS A 112 -10.93 -4.86 3.56
N TYR A 113 -12.19 -4.72 3.17
CA TYR A 113 -12.88 -5.72 2.37
C TYR A 113 -12.18 -5.91 1.01
N PHE A 114 -11.88 -4.81 0.30
CA PHE A 114 -11.26 -4.88 -1.02
C PHE A 114 -9.85 -5.46 -0.95
N LYS A 115 -9.08 -5.12 0.08
CA LYS A 115 -7.74 -5.70 0.30
C LYS A 115 -7.80 -7.22 0.41
N LYS A 116 -8.71 -7.76 1.23
CA LYS A 116 -8.90 -9.20 1.37
C LYS A 116 -9.29 -9.84 0.04
N TYR A 117 -10.26 -9.26 -0.64
CA TYR A 117 -10.74 -9.73 -1.94
C TYR A 117 -9.64 -9.75 -3.01
N PHE A 118 -8.83 -8.68 -3.09
CA PHE A 118 -7.69 -8.61 -3.99
C PHE A 118 -6.68 -9.74 -3.73
N LEU A 119 -6.32 -9.96 -2.46
CA LEU A 119 -5.36 -11.01 -2.09
C LEU A 119 -5.87 -12.41 -2.46
N GLU A 120 -7.13 -12.70 -2.20
CA GLU A 120 -7.75 -14.00 -2.51
C GLU A 120 -7.76 -14.29 -4.02
N ILE A 121 -8.13 -13.30 -4.84
CA ILE A 121 -8.17 -13.49 -6.29
C ILE A 121 -6.76 -13.52 -6.89
N ASN A 122 -5.85 -12.69 -6.39
CA ASN A 122 -4.47 -12.68 -6.86
C ASN A 122 -3.76 -14.03 -6.63
N GLU A 123 -4.01 -14.70 -5.50
CA GLU A 123 -3.49 -16.03 -5.24
C GLU A 123 -4.02 -17.10 -6.21
N LYS A 124 -5.28 -16.98 -6.59
CA LYS A 124 -5.94 -17.90 -7.54
C LYS A 124 -5.53 -17.62 -9.00
N THR A 125 -5.18 -16.39 -9.32
CA THR A 125 -4.87 -15.96 -10.68
C THR A 125 -3.39 -16.15 -11.02
N THR A 126 -2.50 -16.05 -10.03
CA THR A 126 -1.08 -16.34 -10.22
C THR A 126 -0.88 -17.85 -10.24
N PRO A 127 -0.62 -18.49 -11.41
CA PRO A 127 -0.36 -19.92 -11.43
C PRO A 127 0.85 -20.20 -10.57
N ASN A 128 0.68 -21.14 -9.61
CA ASN A 128 1.80 -21.71 -8.86
C ASN A 128 2.83 -22.19 -9.88
N LYS A 129 3.85 -21.37 -10.13
CA LYS A 129 5.05 -21.81 -10.82
C LYS A 129 5.77 -22.72 -9.83
N LYS A 130 5.26 -23.96 -9.66
CA LYS A 130 6.04 -25.04 -9.11
C LYS A 130 7.29 -25.11 -9.98
N LEU A 131 8.39 -24.65 -9.43
CA LEU A 131 9.71 -25.01 -9.91
C LEU A 131 9.79 -26.53 -9.81
N THR A 132 9.44 -27.21 -10.88
CA THR A 132 9.97 -28.54 -11.14
C THR A 132 11.41 -28.30 -11.53
N GLY A 133 12.26 -28.40 -10.49
CA GLY A 133 13.69 -28.53 -10.66
C GLY A 133 14.01 -29.89 -11.20
#